data_f0ab61e9c3f3073687a2e9638288ebdd
#
_entry.id   f0ab61e9c3f3073687a2e9638288ebdd
#
_cell.length_a   1.000
_cell.length_b   1.000
_cell.length_c   1.000
_cell.angle_alpha   90.00
_cell.angle_beta   90.00
_cell.angle_gamma   90.00
#
_symmetry.space_group_name_H-M   'P 1'
#
loop_
_entity.id
_entity.type
_entity.pdbx_description
1 polymer ?
#
loop_
_entity_poly.entity_id
_entity_poly.type
_entity_poly.pdbx_seq_one_letter_code
_entity_poly.pdbx_strand_id
1 'polypeptide(L)'
;MKDELLAKLAAQKIETPSWGYGNSGTRFKTFAWPGAARDVWEKIEDAALIHQLSGIAPSVALHIPWDKVDDYAQLRQYAEAKGIKLGAINPNLFQDDAYRLGSLGHPDQAVRDKALKHLLECIGIMRQTGSSHLSLWFADGTNYAGQDDFTARKARFEAGLKQVYAALPEHGRLLLEYKPFEPAFYHTDLADWGMAYAHCLKLGERAQVLVDLGHHLPGTNIEQIVAFLLAEGRLGGFHFNNRRYADDDLIVGSSNPLELFCIYAEIVKNHSLDTPSLRSGRRLGTASRFARVKAERAQRPGIQEIAFMIDQSHNLEPKLEAMLLSVLNCQEAYAKALHIDLAALTAAQRAGDVLAAHRIYQDAFLTDVRPLLRELRRAMGVPADPIKALRDGGYQEQRAAQRGTQEAGGGYPSS
;
A
#
# COMPACT_ATOMS: atom_id res chain seq x y z
N MET A 1 -16.28 -3.93 -24.84
CA MET A 1 -15.09 -3.09 -24.57
C MET A 1 -15.34 -2.02 -23.51
N LYS A 2 -16.28 -1.07 -23.68
CA LYS A 2 -16.56 -0.04 -22.66
C LYS A 2 -17.09 -0.63 -21.34
N ASP A 3 -18.05 -1.54 -21.40
CA ASP A 3 -18.63 -2.18 -20.21
C ASP A 3 -17.60 -3.01 -19.43
N GLU A 4 -16.69 -3.69 -20.12
CA GLU A 4 -15.59 -4.41 -19.49
C GLU A 4 -14.62 -3.45 -18.77
N LEU A 5 -14.33 -2.30 -19.38
CA LEU A 5 -13.50 -1.27 -18.79
C LEU A 5 -14.16 -0.70 -17.52
N LEU A 6 -15.45 -0.38 -17.58
CA LEU A 6 -16.22 0.07 -16.42
C LEU A 6 -16.25 -0.98 -15.31
N ALA A 7 -16.41 -2.26 -15.66
CA ALA A 7 -16.39 -3.35 -14.68
C ALA A 7 -15.01 -3.48 -13.98
N LYS A 8 -13.91 -3.38 -14.72
CA LYS A 8 -12.56 -3.39 -14.15
C LYS A 8 -12.33 -2.22 -13.20
N LEU A 9 -12.77 -1.02 -13.58
CA LEU A 9 -12.64 0.18 -12.76
C LEU A 9 -13.53 0.10 -11.50
N ALA A 10 -14.75 -0.43 -11.61
CA ALA A 10 -15.63 -0.63 -10.45
C ALA A 10 -15.10 -1.67 -9.47
N ALA A 11 -14.32 -2.63 -9.97
CA ALA A 11 -13.70 -3.68 -9.14
C ALA A 11 -12.45 -3.19 -8.37
N GLN A 12 -11.91 -2.00 -8.70
CA GLN A 12 -10.76 -1.45 -7.98
C GLN A 12 -11.11 -1.21 -6.50
N LYS A 13 -10.20 -1.64 -5.62
CA LYS A 13 -10.30 -1.45 -4.17
C LYS A 13 -9.04 -0.78 -3.69
N ILE A 14 -9.18 0.30 -2.93
CA ILE A 14 -8.07 1.03 -2.34
C ILE A 14 -8.33 1.14 -0.84
N GLU A 15 -7.37 0.74 -0.05
CA GLU A 15 -7.42 0.85 1.40
C GLU A 15 -6.83 2.18 1.83
N THR A 16 -7.50 2.85 2.75
CA THR A 16 -7.01 4.11 3.33
C THR A 16 -6.37 3.87 4.70
N PRO A 17 -5.30 4.61 5.06
CA PRO A 17 -4.69 4.49 6.37
C PRO A 17 -5.47 5.27 7.43
N SER A 18 -5.70 4.67 8.60
CA SER A 18 -6.35 5.36 9.72
C SER A 18 -5.58 6.61 10.15
N TRP A 19 -4.25 6.52 10.14
CA TRP A 19 -3.36 7.62 10.54
C TRP A 19 -3.42 8.82 9.61
N GLY A 20 -3.81 8.65 8.35
CA GLY A 20 -4.01 9.75 7.41
C GLY A 20 -5.18 10.68 7.77
N TYR A 21 -6.09 10.27 8.66
CA TYR A 21 -7.23 11.08 9.13
C TYR A 21 -6.94 11.83 10.43
N GLY A 22 -5.92 11.41 11.19
CA GLY A 22 -5.53 12.00 12.45
C GLY A 22 -4.39 13.03 12.31
N ASN A 23 -4.07 13.70 13.41
CA ASN A 23 -2.83 14.49 13.53
C ASN A 23 -1.66 13.58 13.85
N SER A 24 -1.38 12.65 12.95
CA SER A 24 -0.30 11.69 13.07
C SER A 24 0.81 12.01 12.08
N GLY A 25 2.00 11.79 12.46
CA GLY A 25 3.19 11.88 11.64
C GLY A 25 4.16 10.80 12.06
N THR A 26 5.22 10.59 11.30
CA THR A 26 6.25 9.62 11.63
C THR A 26 7.14 10.16 12.75
N ARG A 27 8.37 10.59 12.46
CA ARG A 27 9.33 11.09 13.46
C ARG A 27 9.48 12.61 13.46
N PHE A 28 8.71 13.29 12.62
CA PHE A 28 8.73 14.74 12.49
C PHE A 28 7.54 15.36 13.24
N LYS A 29 7.67 16.65 13.51
CA LYS A 29 6.57 17.40 14.11
C LYS A 29 5.36 17.38 13.16
N THR A 30 4.21 17.02 13.70
CA THR A 30 2.93 17.14 13.04
C THR A 30 2.27 18.47 13.43
N PHE A 31 1.70 19.18 12.46
CA PHE A 31 0.90 20.36 12.74
C PHE A 31 -0.54 19.96 13.03
N ALA A 32 -1.12 20.59 14.05
CA ALA A 32 -2.51 20.37 14.40
C ALA A 32 -3.43 20.87 13.29
N TRP A 33 -4.30 20.01 12.81
CA TRP A 33 -5.27 20.34 11.79
C TRP A 33 -6.70 20.37 12.39
N PRO A 34 -7.51 21.46 12.13
CA PRO A 34 -8.86 21.52 12.62
C PRO A 34 -9.72 20.38 12.07
N GLY A 35 -10.42 19.68 12.98
CA GLY A 35 -11.31 18.57 12.61
C GLY A 35 -10.62 17.24 12.31
N ALA A 36 -9.30 17.14 12.51
CA ALA A 36 -8.62 15.84 12.43
C ALA A 36 -9.26 14.82 13.40
N ALA A 37 -9.34 13.58 12.98
CA ALA A 37 -9.88 12.50 13.79
C ALA A 37 -9.03 12.28 15.05
N ARG A 38 -9.69 12.11 16.19
CA ARG A 38 -9.08 12.04 17.52
C ARG A 38 -8.82 10.62 17.99
N ASP A 39 -9.66 9.71 17.54
CA ASP A 39 -9.63 8.30 17.89
C ASP A 39 -9.98 7.42 16.68
N VAL A 40 -9.91 6.11 16.88
CA VAL A 40 -10.18 5.15 15.80
C VAL A 40 -11.62 5.19 15.30
N TRP A 41 -12.58 5.54 16.14
CA TRP A 41 -13.99 5.62 15.76
C TRP A 41 -14.22 6.75 14.76
N GLU A 42 -13.67 7.93 15.06
CA GLU A 42 -13.72 9.08 14.16
C GLU A 42 -12.93 8.83 12.86
N LYS A 43 -11.80 8.11 12.92
CA LYS A 43 -11.04 7.71 11.72
C LYS A 43 -11.87 6.78 10.81
N ILE A 44 -12.64 5.85 11.40
CA ILE A 44 -13.57 4.99 10.66
C ILE A 44 -14.69 5.80 10.01
N GLU A 45 -15.24 6.80 10.68
CA GLU A 45 -16.25 7.69 10.09
C GLU A 45 -15.72 8.46 8.89
N ASP A 46 -14.49 8.94 8.98
CA ASP A 46 -13.85 9.68 7.91
C ASP A 46 -13.54 8.75 6.72
N ALA A 47 -13.04 7.53 6.99
CA ALA A 47 -12.84 6.51 5.96
C ALA A 47 -14.15 6.11 5.27
N ALA A 48 -15.23 5.97 6.03
CA ALA A 48 -16.56 5.69 5.48
C ALA A 48 -17.04 6.81 4.55
N LEU A 49 -16.81 8.08 4.91
CA LEU A 49 -17.12 9.22 4.05
C LEU A 49 -16.31 9.18 2.75
N ILE A 50 -15.02 8.88 2.81
CA ILE A 50 -14.18 8.73 1.60
C ILE A 50 -14.71 7.60 0.71
N HIS A 51 -15.13 6.48 1.29
CA HIS A 51 -15.77 5.40 0.54
C HIS A 51 -17.10 5.84 -0.11
N GLN A 52 -17.98 6.51 0.64
CA GLN A 52 -19.26 7.01 0.13
C GLN A 52 -19.08 7.99 -1.03
N LEU A 53 -18.04 8.79 -1.03
CA LEU A 53 -17.75 9.75 -2.09
C LEU A 53 -17.04 9.13 -3.30
N SER A 54 -16.17 8.14 -3.09
CA SER A 54 -15.34 7.54 -4.15
C SER A 54 -15.91 6.24 -4.73
N GLY A 55 -16.61 5.45 -3.92
CA GLY A 55 -17.11 4.11 -4.23
C GLY A 55 -16.03 3.00 -4.22
N ILE A 56 -14.76 3.34 -4.09
CA ILE A 56 -13.64 2.39 -4.26
C ILE A 56 -12.70 2.27 -3.05
N ALA A 57 -13.02 2.93 -1.92
CA ALA A 57 -12.21 2.86 -0.70
C ALA A 57 -12.93 2.07 0.43
N PRO A 58 -13.19 0.75 0.27
CA PRO A 58 -14.08 -0.02 1.14
C PRO A 58 -13.40 -0.51 2.43
N SER A 59 -12.16 -0.14 2.70
CA SER A 59 -11.44 -0.58 3.90
C SER A 59 -10.50 0.49 4.45
N VAL A 60 -10.20 0.37 5.74
CA VAL A 60 -9.25 1.21 6.47
C VAL A 60 -8.24 0.35 7.22
N ALA A 61 -6.95 0.63 7.01
CA ALA A 61 -5.86 0.00 7.76
C ALA A 61 -5.77 0.58 9.18
N LEU A 62 -5.41 -0.26 10.14
CA LEU A 62 -5.20 0.13 11.53
C LEU A 62 -3.71 0.14 11.87
N HIS A 63 -3.30 1.08 12.72
CA HIS A 63 -1.95 1.15 13.26
C HIS A 63 -1.95 0.91 14.77
N ILE A 64 -1.27 -0.11 15.24
CA ILE A 64 -1.30 -0.51 16.65
C ILE A 64 0.03 -0.12 17.34
N PRO A 65 -0.01 0.66 18.44
CA PRO A 65 -1.16 0.90 19.35
C PRO A 65 -2.00 2.17 19.07
N TRP A 66 -1.78 2.92 18.01
CA TRP A 66 -2.49 4.19 17.78
C TRP A 66 -4.03 4.03 17.68
N ASP A 67 -4.46 2.88 17.17
CA ASP A 67 -5.87 2.53 17.02
C ASP A 67 -6.29 1.42 18.00
N LYS A 68 -5.62 1.38 19.17
CA LYS A 68 -5.91 0.38 20.20
C LYS A 68 -7.27 0.62 20.81
N VAL A 69 -8.05 -0.46 20.95
CA VAL A 69 -9.33 -0.53 21.67
C VAL A 69 -9.35 -1.78 22.53
N ASP A 70 -10.26 -1.80 23.50
CA ASP A 70 -10.45 -2.98 24.37
C ASP A 70 -11.21 -4.10 23.64
N ASP A 71 -12.10 -3.78 22.71
CA ASP A 71 -12.94 -4.74 21.98
C ASP A 71 -12.87 -4.49 20.46
N TYR A 72 -12.04 -5.25 19.79
CA TYR A 72 -11.89 -5.21 18.32
C TYR A 72 -13.08 -5.83 17.58
N ALA A 73 -13.86 -6.70 18.20
CA ALA A 73 -15.06 -7.23 17.59
C ALA A 73 -16.15 -6.15 17.53
N GLN A 74 -16.27 -5.31 18.57
CA GLN A 74 -17.13 -4.14 18.55
C GLN A 74 -16.68 -3.12 17.49
N LEU A 75 -15.36 -2.88 17.39
CA LEU A 75 -14.81 -1.97 16.38
C LEU A 75 -15.13 -2.46 14.95
N ARG A 76 -15.00 -3.76 14.73
CA ARG A 76 -15.36 -4.39 13.45
C ARG A 76 -16.84 -4.20 13.12
N GLN A 77 -17.73 -4.48 14.04
CA GLN A 77 -19.18 -4.28 13.86
C GLN A 77 -19.51 -2.82 13.54
N TYR A 78 -18.85 -1.88 14.21
CA TYR A 78 -19.02 -0.46 13.94
C TYR A 78 -18.58 -0.09 12.51
N ALA A 79 -17.42 -0.56 12.08
CA ALA A 79 -16.92 -0.31 10.71
C ALA A 79 -17.88 -0.90 9.66
N GLU A 80 -18.32 -2.15 9.85
CA GLU A 80 -19.27 -2.83 8.97
C GLU A 80 -20.62 -2.09 8.90
N ALA A 81 -21.13 -1.55 10.02
CA ALA A 81 -22.32 -0.72 10.05
C ALA A 81 -22.17 0.62 9.29
N LYS A 82 -20.93 1.11 9.12
CA LYS A 82 -20.60 2.28 8.28
C LYS A 82 -20.32 1.92 6.83
N GLY A 83 -20.37 0.65 6.47
CA GLY A 83 -20.16 0.16 5.10
C GLY A 83 -18.69 -0.03 4.72
N ILE A 84 -17.75 -0.07 5.68
CA ILE A 84 -16.34 -0.32 5.44
C ILE A 84 -15.83 -1.51 6.27
N LYS A 85 -14.68 -2.03 5.89
CA LYS A 85 -13.99 -3.13 6.58
C LYS A 85 -12.73 -2.62 7.27
N LEU A 86 -12.34 -3.29 8.32
CA LEU A 86 -11.01 -3.14 8.89
C LEU A 86 -10.02 -3.92 8.01
N GLY A 87 -8.99 -3.24 7.56
CA GLY A 87 -8.00 -3.73 6.61
C GLY A 87 -6.73 -4.24 7.26
N ALA A 88 -5.57 -3.88 6.70
CA ALA A 88 -4.27 -4.30 7.19
C ALA A 88 -4.03 -3.86 8.65
N ILE A 89 -3.33 -4.71 9.40
CA ILE A 89 -2.82 -4.36 10.73
C ILE A 89 -1.35 -4.01 10.61
N ASN A 90 -0.99 -2.80 11.09
CA ASN A 90 0.34 -2.23 11.04
C ASN A 90 0.89 -2.08 12.47
N PRO A 91 1.82 -2.95 12.91
CA PRO A 91 2.44 -2.85 14.23
C PRO A 91 3.44 -1.70 14.30
N ASN A 92 3.43 -0.95 15.41
CA ASN A 92 4.46 0.04 15.69
C ASN A 92 5.67 -0.61 16.36
N LEU A 93 6.78 -0.61 15.67
CA LEU A 93 8.05 -1.19 16.11
C LEU A 93 9.19 -0.16 16.14
N PHE A 94 8.87 1.14 16.20
CA PHE A 94 9.85 2.20 16.01
C PHE A 94 9.74 3.37 17.00
N GLN A 95 8.65 3.52 17.74
CA GLN A 95 8.46 4.68 18.63
C GLN A 95 8.86 4.43 20.08
N ASP A 96 8.82 3.19 20.54
CA ASP A 96 9.22 2.86 21.92
C ASP A 96 10.73 3.09 22.10
N ASP A 97 11.11 3.75 23.19
CA ASP A 97 12.52 4.07 23.49
C ASP A 97 13.42 2.83 23.54
N ALA A 98 12.84 1.67 23.88
CA ALA A 98 13.58 0.40 23.85
C ALA A 98 14.06 0.04 22.43
N TYR A 99 13.37 0.51 21.39
CA TYR A 99 13.71 0.18 19.99
C TYR A 99 14.80 1.08 19.37
N ARG A 100 15.48 1.90 20.14
CA ARG A 100 16.56 2.76 19.64
C ARG A 100 17.71 2.03 18.92
N LEU A 101 17.92 0.75 19.22
CA LEU A 101 18.91 -0.12 18.55
C LEU A 101 18.22 -1.18 17.66
N GLY A 102 16.93 -1.00 17.36
CA GLY A 102 16.11 -1.91 16.59
C GLY A 102 15.10 -2.67 17.42
N SER A 103 14.20 -3.37 16.78
CA SER A 103 13.16 -4.22 17.36
C SER A 103 13.56 -5.71 17.30
N LEU A 104 13.24 -6.41 16.21
CA LEU A 104 13.66 -7.80 16.00
C LEU A 104 15.18 -7.96 15.78
N GLY A 105 15.85 -6.93 15.28
CA GLY A 105 17.30 -6.88 15.12
C GLY A 105 18.08 -6.55 16.41
N HIS A 106 17.42 -6.12 17.48
CA HIS A 106 18.04 -5.63 18.71
C HIS A 106 19.00 -6.66 19.33
N PRO A 107 20.20 -6.26 19.87
CA PRO A 107 21.12 -7.18 20.52
C PRO A 107 20.56 -7.80 21.81
N ASP A 108 19.76 -7.05 22.58
CA ASP A 108 19.12 -7.56 23.81
C ASP A 108 17.90 -8.44 23.48
N GLN A 109 17.91 -9.66 24.05
CA GLN A 109 16.81 -10.64 23.88
C GLN A 109 15.49 -10.11 24.44
N ALA A 110 15.49 -9.41 25.57
CA ALA A 110 14.26 -8.91 26.19
C ALA A 110 13.54 -7.88 25.28
N VAL A 111 14.28 -7.08 24.52
CA VAL A 111 13.70 -6.13 23.56
C VAL A 111 13.12 -6.89 22.35
N ARG A 112 13.82 -7.92 21.85
CA ARG A 112 13.29 -8.76 20.77
C ARG A 112 12.00 -9.50 21.18
N ASP A 113 11.96 -9.99 22.43
CA ASP A 113 10.78 -10.65 22.98
C ASP A 113 9.60 -9.69 23.13
N LYS A 114 9.85 -8.44 23.54
CA LYS A 114 8.86 -7.35 23.57
C LYS A 114 8.30 -7.09 22.17
N ALA A 115 9.17 -6.94 21.18
CA ALA A 115 8.75 -6.72 19.79
C ALA A 115 7.94 -7.90 19.25
N LEU A 116 8.41 -9.12 19.48
CA LEU A 116 7.70 -10.33 19.06
C LEU A 116 6.33 -10.44 19.73
N LYS A 117 6.22 -10.16 21.03
CA LYS A 117 4.96 -10.15 21.75
C LYS A 117 3.96 -9.18 21.10
N HIS A 118 4.39 -7.97 20.78
CA HIS A 118 3.55 -6.98 20.10
C HIS A 118 3.07 -7.47 18.73
N LEU A 119 3.96 -8.07 17.93
CA LEU A 119 3.60 -8.67 16.65
C LEU A 119 2.56 -9.80 16.79
N LEU A 120 2.71 -10.64 17.79
CA LEU A 120 1.74 -11.71 18.09
C LEU A 120 0.39 -11.16 18.58
N GLU A 121 0.38 -10.07 19.36
CA GLU A 121 -0.84 -9.35 19.72
C GLU A 121 -1.54 -8.80 18.47
N CYS A 122 -0.81 -8.20 17.54
CA CYS A 122 -1.36 -7.74 16.26
C CYS A 122 -1.96 -8.88 15.41
N ILE A 123 -1.37 -10.06 15.43
CA ILE A 123 -1.96 -11.27 14.82
C ILE A 123 -3.26 -11.67 15.53
N GLY A 124 -3.33 -11.51 16.85
CA GLY A 124 -4.57 -11.67 17.61
C GLY A 124 -5.66 -10.69 17.19
N ILE A 125 -5.29 -9.44 16.94
CA ILE A 125 -6.17 -8.39 16.42
C ILE A 125 -6.65 -8.75 15.00
N MET A 126 -5.78 -9.24 14.12
CA MET A 126 -6.19 -9.71 12.79
C MET A 126 -7.33 -10.72 12.85
N ARG A 127 -7.30 -11.66 13.80
CA ARG A 127 -8.35 -12.69 13.98
C ARG A 127 -9.69 -12.05 14.40
N GLN A 128 -9.66 -11.04 15.27
CA GLN A 128 -10.86 -10.36 15.76
C GLN A 128 -11.46 -9.42 14.72
N THR A 129 -10.62 -8.71 13.98
CA THR A 129 -11.04 -7.76 12.94
C THR A 129 -11.40 -8.42 11.62
N GLY A 130 -10.97 -9.68 11.39
CA GLY A 130 -11.08 -10.36 10.11
C GLY A 130 -10.07 -9.85 9.07
N SER A 131 -9.03 -9.13 9.51
CA SER A 131 -7.95 -8.69 8.63
C SER A 131 -7.17 -9.87 8.05
N SER A 132 -6.80 -9.76 6.77
CA SER A 132 -5.98 -10.76 6.07
C SER A 132 -4.52 -10.33 5.90
N HIS A 133 -4.14 -9.10 6.28
CA HIS A 133 -2.80 -8.58 6.06
C HIS A 133 -2.16 -8.10 7.35
N LEU A 134 -0.96 -8.62 7.64
CA LEU A 134 -0.03 -8.04 8.59
C LEU A 134 1.01 -7.26 7.78
N SER A 135 0.95 -5.94 7.83
CA SER A 135 1.86 -5.05 7.12
C SER A 135 3.01 -4.68 8.05
N LEU A 136 4.22 -5.03 7.68
CA LEU A 136 5.40 -4.90 8.54
C LEU A 136 6.43 -3.97 7.92
N TRP A 137 6.58 -2.80 8.51
CA TRP A 137 7.70 -1.91 8.33
C TRP A 137 8.57 -1.89 9.59
N PHE A 138 9.90 -1.92 9.39
CA PHE A 138 10.87 -1.90 10.46
C PHE A 138 11.82 -0.71 10.31
N ALA A 139 11.94 0.07 11.37
CA ALA A 139 12.94 1.12 11.45
C ALA A 139 14.29 0.61 11.99
N ASP A 140 14.44 -0.69 12.15
CA ASP A 140 15.68 -1.34 12.57
C ASP A 140 16.80 -1.02 11.59
N GLY A 141 17.99 -0.67 12.10
CA GLY A 141 19.11 -0.38 11.24
C GLY A 141 20.38 0.03 11.97
N THR A 142 21.46 0.17 11.19
CA THR A 142 22.76 0.64 11.67
C THR A 142 23.62 1.09 10.48
N ASN A 143 24.56 2.01 10.69
CA ASN A 143 25.33 2.63 9.60
C ASN A 143 26.65 1.92 9.27
N TYR A 144 27.28 1.26 10.23
CA TYR A 144 28.57 0.60 10.02
C TYR A 144 28.81 -0.52 11.03
N ALA A 145 29.66 -1.46 10.66
CA ALA A 145 29.91 -2.69 11.42
C ALA A 145 30.43 -2.48 12.86
N GLY A 146 30.94 -1.28 13.17
CA GLY A 146 31.37 -0.93 14.54
C GLY A 146 30.22 -0.61 15.48
N GLN A 147 28.99 -0.34 14.95
CA GLN A 147 27.81 -0.10 15.78
C GLN A 147 27.14 -1.41 16.20
N ASP A 148 27.06 -2.39 15.28
CA ASP A 148 26.56 -3.75 15.55
C ASP A 148 27.07 -4.71 14.46
N ASP A 149 26.99 -6.01 14.71
CA ASP A 149 27.29 -7.07 13.74
C ASP A 149 26.13 -7.27 12.77
N PHE A 150 26.30 -6.88 11.50
CA PHE A 150 25.29 -7.01 10.46
C PHE A 150 24.79 -8.44 10.27
N THR A 151 25.67 -9.44 10.37
CA THR A 151 25.32 -10.85 10.20
C THR A 151 24.47 -11.33 11.37
N ALA A 152 24.85 -10.96 12.58
CA ALA A 152 24.08 -11.27 13.78
C ALA A 152 22.72 -10.58 13.78
N ARG A 153 22.63 -9.30 13.37
CA ARG A 153 21.35 -8.57 13.21
C ARG A 153 20.43 -9.31 12.25
N LYS A 154 20.93 -9.65 11.07
CA LYS A 154 20.17 -10.41 10.07
C LYS A 154 19.66 -11.73 10.63
N ALA A 155 20.49 -12.48 11.37
CA ALA A 155 20.08 -13.77 11.96
C ALA A 155 18.98 -13.60 13.02
N ARG A 156 19.08 -12.57 13.89
CA ARG A 156 18.05 -12.23 14.89
C ARG A 156 16.74 -11.84 14.22
N PHE A 157 16.80 -10.99 13.20
CA PHE A 157 15.64 -10.54 12.43
C PHE A 157 14.91 -11.72 11.74
N GLU A 158 15.65 -12.59 11.06
CA GLU A 158 15.10 -13.79 10.44
C GLU A 158 14.44 -14.74 11.45
N ALA A 159 15.04 -14.89 12.63
CA ALA A 159 14.47 -15.74 13.70
C ALA A 159 13.13 -15.19 14.20
N GLY A 160 13.02 -13.88 14.39
CA GLY A 160 11.78 -13.20 14.74
C GLY A 160 10.71 -13.33 13.67
N LEU A 161 11.05 -13.02 12.41
CA LEU A 161 10.11 -13.13 11.28
C LEU A 161 9.56 -14.57 11.11
N LYS A 162 10.37 -15.60 11.32
CA LYS A 162 9.90 -16.99 11.25
C LYS A 162 8.82 -17.28 12.29
N GLN A 163 8.95 -16.75 13.51
CA GLN A 163 7.95 -16.94 14.57
C GLN A 163 6.65 -16.19 14.22
N VAL A 164 6.75 -14.97 13.72
CA VAL A 164 5.60 -14.18 13.25
C VAL A 164 4.88 -14.90 12.12
N TYR A 165 5.59 -15.36 11.12
CA TYR A 165 5.03 -16.07 9.97
C TYR A 165 4.31 -17.38 10.38
N ALA A 166 4.88 -18.13 11.30
CA ALA A 166 4.28 -19.35 11.81
C ALA A 166 2.98 -19.12 12.60
N ALA A 167 2.83 -17.93 13.22
CA ALA A 167 1.65 -17.56 13.99
C ALA A 167 0.49 -16.98 13.15
N LEU A 168 0.73 -16.65 11.86
CA LEU A 168 -0.28 -16.08 10.98
C LEU A 168 -1.54 -16.96 10.89
N PRO A 169 -2.74 -16.37 10.80
CA PRO A 169 -3.95 -17.11 10.46
C PRO A 169 -3.79 -17.85 9.12
N GLU A 170 -4.58 -18.87 8.87
CA GLU A 170 -4.49 -19.69 7.64
C GLU A 170 -4.55 -18.83 6.36
N HIS A 171 -5.43 -17.84 6.33
CA HIS A 171 -5.58 -16.92 5.19
C HIS A 171 -4.81 -15.62 5.37
N GLY A 172 -3.99 -15.50 6.43
CA GLY A 172 -3.21 -14.31 6.72
C GLY A 172 -1.97 -14.25 5.85
N ARG A 173 -1.66 -13.05 5.33
CA ARG A 173 -0.44 -12.75 4.60
C ARG A 173 0.43 -11.78 5.39
N LEU A 174 1.73 -11.96 5.31
CA LEU A 174 2.74 -11.05 5.80
C LEU A 174 3.21 -10.21 4.62
N LEU A 175 3.01 -8.90 4.70
CA LEU A 175 3.51 -7.93 3.73
C LEU A 175 4.75 -7.28 4.31
N LEU A 176 5.91 -7.54 3.69
CA LEU A 176 7.19 -7.06 4.18
C LEU A 176 7.63 -5.84 3.39
N GLU A 177 7.63 -4.70 4.07
CA GLU A 177 7.97 -3.40 3.54
C GLU A 177 9.44 -3.08 3.80
N TYR A 178 10.10 -2.50 2.82
CA TYR A 178 11.51 -2.09 2.87
C TYR A 178 11.65 -0.57 2.77
N LYS A 179 12.77 -0.06 3.27
CA LYS A 179 13.12 1.36 3.19
C LYS A 179 14.65 1.48 3.23
N PRO A 180 15.31 2.26 2.35
CA PRO A 180 16.77 2.26 2.28
C PRO A 180 17.44 2.87 3.50
N PHE A 181 16.85 3.89 4.08
CA PHE A 181 17.32 4.54 5.29
C PHE A 181 16.17 5.24 6.01
N GLU A 182 16.28 5.34 7.30
CA GLU A 182 15.44 6.23 8.08
C GLU A 182 16.02 7.64 7.99
N PRO A 183 15.25 8.64 7.52
CA PRO A 183 15.80 9.96 7.22
C PRO A 183 16.63 10.54 8.36
N ALA A 184 17.85 10.95 8.03
CA ALA A 184 18.83 11.60 8.91
C ALA A 184 19.36 10.76 10.09
N PHE A 185 19.05 9.44 10.18
CA PHE A 185 19.49 8.61 11.30
C PHE A 185 20.41 7.47 10.87
N TYR A 186 19.94 6.48 10.14
CA TYR A 186 20.70 5.28 9.80
C TYR A 186 20.15 4.56 8.56
N HIS A 187 20.98 3.68 8.02
CA HIS A 187 20.60 2.72 7.01
C HIS A 187 19.82 1.56 7.64
N THR A 188 18.70 1.19 7.06
CA THR A 188 17.84 0.15 7.63
C THR A 188 18.35 -1.25 7.33
N ASP A 189 18.00 -2.22 8.19
CA ASP A 189 18.35 -3.64 8.01
C ASP A 189 17.60 -4.26 6.82
N LEU A 190 16.48 -3.68 6.41
CA LEU A 190 15.67 -4.08 5.26
C LEU A 190 15.64 -2.94 4.25
N ALA A 191 16.77 -2.73 3.58
CA ALA A 191 17.03 -1.52 2.83
C ALA A 191 16.40 -1.45 1.43
N ASP A 192 16.15 -2.60 0.80
CA ASP A 192 15.66 -2.66 -0.58
C ASP A 192 14.73 -3.84 -0.83
N TRP A 193 14.07 -3.79 -1.99
CA TRP A 193 13.13 -4.82 -2.42
C TRP A 193 13.77 -6.21 -2.55
N GLY A 194 15.06 -6.31 -2.90
CA GLY A 194 15.77 -7.57 -3.04
C GLY A 194 16.00 -8.24 -1.68
N MET A 195 16.31 -7.46 -0.64
CA MET A 195 16.38 -7.96 0.73
C MET A 195 15.00 -8.44 1.23
N ALA A 196 13.95 -7.65 1.01
CA ALA A 196 12.58 -8.05 1.35
C ALA A 196 12.17 -9.33 0.62
N TYR A 197 12.43 -9.41 -0.68
CA TYR A 197 12.17 -10.60 -1.50
C TYR A 197 12.92 -11.83 -0.98
N ALA A 198 14.20 -11.70 -0.63
CA ALA A 198 14.99 -12.80 -0.08
C ALA A 198 14.43 -13.33 1.25
N HIS A 199 13.95 -12.45 2.12
CA HIS A 199 13.25 -12.84 3.35
C HIS A 199 11.92 -13.55 3.06
N CYS A 200 11.13 -13.01 2.15
CA CYS A 200 9.86 -13.62 1.74
C CYS A 200 10.03 -15.02 1.15
N LEU A 201 11.09 -15.25 0.35
CA LEU A 201 11.40 -16.59 -0.17
C LEU A 201 11.69 -17.61 0.92
N LYS A 202 12.41 -17.20 1.98
CA LYS A 202 12.75 -18.08 3.11
C LYS A 202 11.57 -18.38 4.02
N LEU A 203 10.61 -17.46 4.13
CA LEU A 203 9.43 -17.59 4.98
C LEU A 203 8.38 -18.50 4.35
N GLY A 204 8.07 -18.31 3.06
CA GLY A 204 7.06 -19.10 2.35
C GLY A 204 6.11 -18.23 1.52
N GLU A 205 5.10 -18.84 0.90
CA GLU A 205 4.24 -18.20 -0.12
C GLU A 205 3.36 -17.06 0.42
N ARG A 206 2.97 -17.12 1.70
CA ARG A 206 2.16 -16.09 2.36
C ARG A 206 2.97 -14.88 2.81
N ALA A 207 4.29 -14.88 2.64
CA ALA A 207 5.16 -13.71 2.82
C ALA A 207 5.43 -13.08 1.46
N GLN A 208 5.08 -11.82 1.31
CA GLN A 208 5.15 -11.07 0.06
C GLN A 208 5.71 -9.68 0.31
N VAL A 209 6.30 -9.11 -0.73
CA VAL A 209 6.90 -7.78 -0.66
C VAL A 209 5.83 -6.70 -0.78
N LEU A 210 5.89 -5.71 0.08
CA LEU A 210 5.11 -4.48 -0.02
C LEU A 210 6.00 -3.38 -0.59
N VAL A 211 5.51 -2.73 -1.63
CA VAL A 211 6.22 -1.64 -2.33
C VAL A 211 5.62 -0.31 -1.89
N ASP A 212 6.33 0.41 -1.04
CA ASP A 212 6.03 1.80 -0.75
C ASP A 212 6.72 2.71 -1.77
N LEU A 213 5.96 3.63 -2.40
CA LEU A 213 6.52 4.48 -3.45
C LEU A 213 7.50 5.53 -2.91
N GLY A 214 7.34 5.95 -1.64
CA GLY A 214 8.23 6.87 -0.95
C GLY A 214 9.57 6.25 -0.54
N HIS A 215 9.61 4.92 -0.40
CA HIS A 215 10.76 4.19 0.11
C HIS A 215 11.81 3.85 -0.95
N HIS A 216 12.08 4.79 -1.85
CA HIS A 216 13.06 4.61 -2.92
C HIS A 216 13.96 5.82 -3.07
N LEU A 217 15.21 5.57 -3.40
CA LEU A 217 16.13 6.64 -3.78
C LEU A 217 15.65 7.33 -5.06
N PRO A 218 15.92 8.64 -5.23
CA PRO A 218 15.63 9.32 -6.49
C PRO A 218 16.22 8.59 -7.70
N GLY A 219 15.43 8.46 -8.75
CA GLY A 219 15.85 7.75 -9.98
C GLY A 219 15.67 6.23 -9.97
N THR A 220 15.20 5.63 -8.87
CA THR A 220 14.85 4.21 -8.87
C THR A 220 13.68 3.94 -9.81
N ASN A 221 13.82 2.94 -10.67
CA ASN A 221 12.76 2.48 -11.57
C ASN A 221 11.82 1.54 -10.80
N ILE A 222 10.73 2.08 -10.26
CA ILE A 222 9.78 1.33 -9.42
C ILE A 222 8.93 0.38 -10.27
N GLU A 223 8.53 0.78 -11.48
CA GLU A 223 7.74 -0.09 -12.36
C GLU A 223 8.50 -1.37 -12.74
N GLN A 224 9.85 -1.31 -12.84
CA GLN A 224 10.66 -2.51 -13.07
C GLN A 224 10.66 -3.43 -11.84
N ILE A 225 10.74 -2.88 -10.63
CA ILE A 225 10.63 -3.64 -9.38
C ILE A 225 9.26 -4.34 -9.31
N VAL A 226 8.20 -3.61 -9.63
CA VAL A 226 6.83 -4.13 -9.68
C VAL A 226 6.71 -5.27 -10.70
N ALA A 227 7.21 -5.07 -11.93
CA ALA A 227 7.22 -6.10 -12.97
C ALA A 227 7.97 -7.36 -12.55
N PHE A 228 9.12 -7.21 -11.88
CA PHE A 228 9.90 -8.32 -11.34
C PHE A 228 9.12 -9.08 -10.27
N LEU A 229 8.61 -8.39 -9.25
CA LEU A 229 7.88 -9.01 -8.15
C LEU A 229 6.56 -9.67 -8.61
N LEU A 230 5.89 -9.11 -9.63
CA LEU A 230 4.76 -9.76 -10.30
C LEU A 230 5.17 -11.06 -11.00
N ALA A 231 6.29 -11.04 -11.73
CA ALA A 231 6.81 -12.23 -12.42
C ALA A 231 7.17 -13.35 -11.45
N GLU A 232 7.69 -13.01 -10.28
CA GLU A 232 8.08 -13.94 -9.20
C GLU A 232 6.89 -14.37 -8.31
N GLY A 233 5.69 -13.77 -8.48
CA GLY A 233 4.54 -14.04 -7.62
C GLY A 233 4.73 -13.55 -6.19
N ARG A 234 5.52 -12.48 -5.99
CA ARG A 234 5.89 -11.96 -4.67
C ARG A 234 5.49 -10.51 -4.42
N LEU A 235 4.76 -9.88 -5.33
CA LEU A 235 4.14 -8.60 -5.07
C LEU A 235 2.92 -8.80 -4.18
N GLY A 236 2.99 -8.38 -2.92
CA GLY A 236 1.91 -8.49 -1.95
C GLY A 236 1.01 -7.27 -1.92
N GLY A 237 1.57 -6.10 -2.10
CA GLY A 237 0.83 -4.86 -2.05
C GLY A 237 1.67 -3.62 -2.31
N PHE A 238 0.98 -2.50 -2.19
CA PHE A 238 1.55 -1.17 -2.29
C PHE A 238 1.17 -0.34 -1.08
N HIS A 239 2.07 0.55 -0.69
CA HIS A 239 1.77 1.79 -0.02
C HIS A 239 1.92 2.92 -1.03
N PHE A 240 0.79 3.43 -1.50
CA PHE A 240 0.76 4.52 -2.46
C PHE A 240 0.91 5.86 -1.75
N ASN A 241 1.87 6.61 -2.19
CA ASN A 241 2.12 8.02 -1.89
C ASN A 241 2.81 8.65 -3.09
N ASN A 242 3.48 9.76 -2.90
CA ASN A 242 4.41 10.30 -3.85
C ASN A 242 5.64 10.84 -3.11
N ARG A 243 6.80 10.73 -3.71
CA ARG A 243 8.05 11.27 -3.21
C ARG A 243 8.68 12.27 -4.18
N ARG A 244 9.50 13.14 -3.63
CA ARG A 244 10.37 14.01 -4.42
C ARG A 244 11.83 13.84 -4.05
N TYR A 245 12.16 13.92 -2.78
CA TYR A 245 13.54 13.87 -2.29
C TYR A 245 13.83 12.65 -1.45
N ALA A 246 12.88 12.26 -0.61
CA ALA A 246 12.96 11.14 0.31
C ALA A 246 11.55 10.58 0.53
N ASP A 247 11.27 10.07 1.72
CA ASP A 247 9.96 9.63 2.15
C ASP A 247 9.09 10.84 2.53
N ASP A 248 8.65 11.54 1.52
CA ASP A 248 7.91 12.81 1.67
C ASP A 248 6.43 12.60 1.96
N ASP A 249 5.89 11.39 1.79
CA ASP A 249 4.49 11.01 1.98
C ASP A 249 3.49 11.95 1.28
N LEU A 250 3.84 12.42 0.10
CA LEU A 250 3.00 13.37 -0.64
C LEU A 250 1.72 12.69 -1.16
N ILE A 251 0.72 13.51 -1.50
CA ILE A 251 -0.50 13.05 -2.17
C ILE A 251 -0.15 12.21 -3.40
N VAL A 252 -0.76 11.03 -3.52
CA VAL A 252 -0.51 10.07 -4.60
C VAL A 252 -0.55 10.76 -5.97
N GLY A 253 0.51 10.56 -6.77
CA GLY A 253 0.61 11.11 -8.12
C GLY A 253 0.74 12.64 -8.21
N SER A 254 0.99 13.35 -7.10
CA SER A 254 1.06 14.82 -7.09
C SER A 254 2.26 15.38 -7.84
N SER A 255 3.44 14.82 -7.63
CA SER A 255 4.68 15.32 -8.24
C SER A 255 5.17 14.46 -9.42
N ASN A 256 4.75 13.19 -9.51
CA ASN A 256 5.13 12.27 -10.57
C ASN A 256 3.96 11.35 -11.00
N PRO A 257 2.92 11.89 -11.65
CA PRO A 257 1.78 11.09 -12.11
C PRO A 257 2.16 10.08 -13.21
N LEU A 258 3.26 10.31 -13.94
CA LEU A 258 3.75 9.37 -14.97
C LEU A 258 4.29 8.10 -14.34
N GLU A 259 5.05 8.17 -13.25
CA GLU A 259 5.53 6.99 -12.52
C GLU A 259 4.37 6.13 -12.02
N LEU A 260 3.35 6.76 -11.43
CA LEU A 260 2.14 6.07 -10.99
C LEU A 260 1.43 5.36 -12.15
N PHE A 261 1.30 6.03 -13.30
CA PHE A 261 0.75 5.43 -14.51
C PHE A 261 1.58 4.23 -14.99
N CYS A 262 2.92 4.33 -15.02
CA CYS A 262 3.81 3.24 -15.44
C CYS A 262 3.69 2.02 -14.52
N ILE A 263 3.55 2.24 -13.21
CA ILE A 263 3.31 1.17 -12.23
C ILE A 263 1.98 0.45 -12.54
N TYR A 264 0.88 1.20 -12.73
CA TYR A 264 -0.40 0.60 -13.11
C TYR A 264 -0.36 -0.08 -14.49
N ALA A 265 0.44 0.43 -15.43
CA ALA A 265 0.64 -0.20 -16.73
C ALA A 265 1.27 -1.60 -16.61
N GLU A 266 2.27 -1.78 -15.73
CA GLU A 266 2.85 -3.11 -15.47
C GLU A 266 1.84 -4.07 -14.81
N ILE A 267 1.00 -3.58 -13.89
CA ILE A 267 -0.07 -4.36 -13.30
C ILE A 267 -1.07 -4.80 -14.38
N VAL A 268 -1.57 -3.88 -15.19
CA VAL A 268 -2.52 -4.17 -16.27
C VAL A 268 -1.93 -5.15 -17.29
N LYS A 269 -0.70 -4.94 -17.70
CA LYS A 269 0.02 -5.81 -18.64
C LYS A 269 0.17 -7.24 -18.11
N ASN A 270 0.54 -7.39 -16.86
CA ASN A 270 0.72 -8.71 -16.26
C ASN A 270 -0.59 -9.51 -16.19
N HIS A 271 -1.71 -8.85 -15.84
CA HIS A 271 -3.03 -9.50 -15.77
C HIS A 271 -3.66 -9.77 -17.14
N SER A 272 -3.29 -9.00 -18.17
CA SER A 272 -3.78 -9.23 -19.54
C SER A 272 -3.10 -10.41 -20.22
N LEU A 273 -1.93 -10.82 -19.77
CA LEU A 273 -1.20 -12.00 -20.29
C LEU A 273 -1.92 -13.32 -19.97
N ASP A 274 -2.87 -13.32 -19.05
CA ASP A 274 -3.67 -14.51 -18.70
C ASP A 274 -4.83 -14.77 -19.67
N THR A 275 -5.10 -13.85 -20.61
CA THR A 275 -6.14 -14.04 -21.63
C THR A 275 -5.64 -14.93 -22.79
N PRO A 276 -6.37 -15.98 -23.20
CA PRO A 276 -5.91 -16.95 -24.21
C PRO A 276 -5.63 -16.37 -25.60
N SER A 277 -6.16 -15.17 -25.92
CA SER A 277 -6.10 -14.57 -27.26
C SER A 277 -4.73 -14.04 -27.68
N LEU A 278 -3.77 -13.84 -26.77
CA LEU A 278 -2.40 -13.40 -27.11
C LEU A 278 -1.43 -14.56 -27.41
N ARG A 279 -1.94 -15.79 -27.56
CA ARG A 279 -1.14 -17.01 -27.76
C ARG A 279 -0.85 -17.39 -29.22
N SER A 280 -1.15 -16.55 -30.19
CA SER A 280 -0.85 -16.87 -31.60
C SER A 280 0.61 -16.55 -31.95
N GLY A 281 1.47 -17.56 -31.85
CA GLY A 281 2.78 -17.48 -32.48
C GLY A 281 3.92 -18.20 -31.79
N ARG A 282 3.98 -19.48 -31.99
CA ARG A 282 5.07 -20.48 -32.03
C ARG A 282 4.82 -21.69 -31.16
N ARG A 283 4.65 -22.81 -31.80
CA ARG A 283 4.85 -24.15 -31.22
C ARG A 283 6.33 -24.24 -30.77
N LEU A 284 6.54 -24.18 -29.47
CA LEU A 284 7.80 -24.60 -28.85
C LEU A 284 7.53 -25.92 -28.14
N GLY A 285 8.25 -26.93 -28.56
CA GLY A 285 8.07 -28.32 -28.19
C GLY A 285 8.23 -28.60 -26.70
N THR A 286 7.54 -29.65 -26.33
CA THR A 286 7.46 -30.45 -25.13
C THR A 286 6.45 -30.04 -24.07
N ALA A 287 5.52 -30.96 -23.81
CA ALA A 287 4.42 -30.83 -22.83
C ALA A 287 4.88 -30.47 -21.40
N SER A 288 6.16 -30.72 -21.05
CA SER A 288 6.73 -30.41 -19.74
C SER A 288 6.94 -28.90 -19.51
N ARG A 289 7.28 -28.15 -20.58
CA ARG A 289 7.51 -26.69 -20.49
C ARG A 289 6.19 -25.93 -20.38
N PHE A 290 5.12 -26.41 -21.02
CA PHE A 290 3.78 -25.81 -20.89
C PHE A 290 3.16 -26.06 -19.52
N ALA A 291 3.37 -27.24 -18.93
CA ALA A 291 2.92 -27.53 -17.59
C ALA A 291 3.65 -26.68 -16.54
N ARG A 292 4.94 -26.45 -16.71
CA ARG A 292 5.75 -25.59 -15.84
C ARG A 292 5.33 -24.11 -15.95
N VAL A 293 5.16 -23.58 -17.14
CA VAL A 293 4.67 -22.20 -17.37
C VAL A 293 3.24 -22.04 -16.86
N LYS A 294 2.40 -23.07 -16.94
CA LYS A 294 1.04 -23.04 -16.39
C LYS A 294 1.04 -23.12 -14.85
N ALA A 295 1.93 -23.89 -14.25
CA ALA A 295 2.13 -23.96 -12.82
C ALA A 295 2.74 -22.67 -12.26
N GLU A 296 3.76 -22.10 -12.95
CA GLU A 296 4.37 -20.82 -12.62
C GLU A 296 3.38 -19.65 -12.76
N ARG A 297 2.40 -19.73 -13.69
CA ARG A 297 1.32 -18.75 -13.83
C ARG A 297 0.21 -18.91 -12.80
N ALA A 298 -0.08 -20.12 -12.34
CA ALA A 298 -1.05 -20.37 -11.27
C ALA A 298 -0.56 -19.84 -9.91
N GLN A 299 0.72 -19.52 -9.79
CA GLN A 299 1.32 -18.94 -8.58
C GLN A 299 1.38 -17.39 -8.60
N ARG A 300 0.95 -16.75 -9.70
CA ARG A 300 0.90 -15.28 -9.75
C ARG A 300 -0.32 -14.78 -9.02
N PRO A 301 -0.17 -13.80 -8.11
CA PRO A 301 -1.32 -13.21 -7.45
C PRO A 301 -2.26 -12.61 -8.50
N GLY A 302 -3.55 -12.88 -8.38
CA GLY A 302 -4.57 -12.14 -9.11
C GLY A 302 -4.55 -10.67 -8.69
N ILE A 303 -5.05 -9.74 -9.53
CA ILE A 303 -5.13 -8.32 -9.18
C ILE A 303 -5.89 -8.11 -7.85
N GLN A 304 -6.84 -8.99 -7.55
CA GLN A 304 -7.63 -8.96 -6.33
C GLN A 304 -6.85 -9.39 -5.08
N GLU A 305 -5.69 -10.02 -5.26
CA GLU A 305 -4.81 -10.46 -4.17
C GLU A 305 -3.74 -9.43 -3.84
N ILE A 306 -3.52 -8.44 -4.72
CA ILE A 306 -2.60 -7.33 -4.46
C ILE A 306 -3.32 -6.31 -3.58
N ALA A 307 -2.72 -5.99 -2.44
CA ALA A 307 -3.24 -4.97 -1.54
C ALA A 307 -2.88 -3.58 -2.09
N PHE A 308 -3.88 -2.79 -2.47
CA PHE A 308 -3.71 -1.41 -2.89
C PHE A 308 -4.01 -0.51 -1.70
N MET A 309 -2.98 -0.10 -0.99
CA MET A 309 -3.10 0.71 0.22
C MET A 309 -2.48 2.08 -0.01
N ILE A 310 -2.99 3.11 0.69
CA ILE A 310 -2.37 4.43 0.73
C ILE A 310 -1.55 4.52 2.02
N ASP A 311 -0.36 5.10 1.94
CA ASP A 311 0.41 5.52 3.11
C ASP A 311 0.78 6.99 2.98
N GLN A 312 0.09 7.84 3.72
CA GLN A 312 0.25 9.28 3.66
C GLN A 312 0.09 9.92 5.03
N SER A 313 0.92 10.94 5.28
CA SER A 313 0.83 11.84 6.41
C SER A 313 0.51 13.25 5.90
N HIS A 314 -0.75 13.65 6.01
CA HIS A 314 -1.20 14.98 5.53
C HIS A 314 -0.89 16.05 6.57
N ASN A 315 0.24 16.72 6.43
CA ASN A 315 0.67 17.76 7.36
C ASN A 315 0.24 19.16 6.98
N LEU A 316 0.06 19.43 5.67
CA LEU A 316 -0.25 20.75 5.13
C LEU A 316 -1.65 20.83 4.54
N GLU A 317 -2.26 19.69 4.22
CA GLU A 317 -3.53 19.63 3.51
C GLU A 317 -4.69 19.26 4.43
N PRO A 318 -5.93 19.66 4.09
CA PRO A 318 -7.13 19.13 4.74
C PRO A 318 -7.20 17.60 4.62
N LYS A 319 -7.33 16.91 5.74
CA LYS A 319 -7.21 15.44 5.82
C LYS A 319 -8.16 14.71 4.87
N LEU A 320 -9.44 15.09 4.86
CA LEU A 320 -10.46 14.43 4.05
C LEU A 320 -10.21 14.66 2.55
N GLU A 321 -9.92 15.91 2.15
CA GLU A 321 -9.72 16.24 0.74
C GLU A 321 -8.44 15.61 0.20
N ALA A 322 -7.35 15.61 0.96
CA ALA A 322 -6.10 15.00 0.57
C ALA A 322 -6.24 13.48 0.40
N MET A 323 -6.93 12.80 1.31
CA MET A 323 -7.19 11.36 1.20
C MET A 323 -8.06 11.05 -0.02
N LEU A 324 -9.16 11.80 -0.20
CA LEU A 324 -10.03 11.62 -1.35
C LEU A 324 -9.30 11.83 -2.67
N LEU A 325 -8.47 12.87 -2.76
CA LEU A 325 -7.67 13.16 -3.97
C LEU A 325 -6.72 12.01 -4.29
N SER A 326 -6.06 11.42 -3.29
CA SER A 326 -5.17 10.28 -3.46
C SER A 326 -5.89 9.05 -4.01
N VAL A 327 -7.07 8.73 -3.46
CA VAL A 327 -7.92 7.64 -3.96
C VAL A 327 -8.32 7.89 -5.43
N LEU A 328 -8.70 9.12 -5.77
CA LEU A 328 -9.09 9.47 -7.13
C LEU A 328 -7.92 9.45 -8.12
N ASN A 329 -6.73 9.84 -7.70
CA ASN A 329 -5.52 9.79 -8.53
C ASN A 329 -5.11 8.35 -8.84
N CYS A 330 -5.23 7.42 -7.88
CA CYS A 330 -5.08 5.99 -8.15
C CYS A 330 -6.09 5.49 -9.20
N GLN A 331 -7.36 5.91 -9.09
CA GLN A 331 -8.39 5.52 -10.06
C GLN A 331 -8.09 6.07 -11.45
N GLU A 332 -7.65 7.31 -11.55
CA GLU A 332 -7.28 7.94 -12.82
C GLU A 332 -6.08 7.26 -13.49
N ALA A 333 -5.03 6.97 -12.72
CA ALA A 333 -3.85 6.28 -13.23
C ALA A 333 -4.19 4.87 -13.73
N TYR A 334 -5.02 4.13 -13.00
CA TYR A 334 -5.51 2.82 -13.42
C TYR A 334 -6.37 2.91 -14.70
N ALA A 335 -7.27 3.89 -14.78
CA ALA A 335 -8.10 4.11 -15.96
C ALA A 335 -7.23 4.40 -17.20
N LYS A 336 -6.22 5.24 -17.08
CA LYS A 336 -5.26 5.53 -18.17
C LYS A 336 -4.48 4.28 -18.58
N ALA A 337 -4.01 3.49 -17.63
CA ALA A 337 -3.29 2.25 -17.91
C ALA A 337 -4.14 1.23 -18.67
N LEU A 338 -5.44 1.16 -18.39
CA LEU A 338 -6.39 0.31 -19.11
C LEU A 338 -6.62 0.75 -20.58
N HIS A 339 -6.22 1.97 -20.97
CA HIS A 339 -6.30 2.45 -22.36
C HIS A 339 -5.07 2.09 -23.20
N ILE A 340 -4.05 1.45 -22.62
CA ILE A 340 -2.89 0.98 -23.38
C ILE A 340 -3.33 -0.11 -24.37
N ASP A 341 -3.06 0.09 -25.67
CA ASP A 341 -3.17 -0.98 -26.66
C ASP A 341 -2.01 -1.97 -26.48
N LEU A 342 -2.24 -2.99 -25.64
CA LEU A 342 -1.22 -3.99 -25.30
C LEU A 342 -0.81 -4.84 -26.51
N ALA A 343 -1.67 -5.01 -27.50
CA ALA A 343 -1.36 -5.77 -28.71
C ALA A 343 -0.38 -4.99 -29.61
N ALA A 344 -0.71 -3.72 -29.87
CA ALA A 344 0.15 -2.81 -30.61
C ALA A 344 1.49 -2.58 -29.89
N LEU A 345 1.46 -2.38 -28.57
CA LEU A 345 2.65 -2.23 -27.74
C LEU A 345 3.57 -3.45 -27.85
N THR A 346 3.01 -4.64 -27.71
CA THR A 346 3.79 -5.90 -27.84
C THR A 346 4.38 -6.07 -29.23
N ALA A 347 3.65 -5.69 -30.29
CA ALA A 347 4.14 -5.75 -31.67
C ALA A 347 5.30 -4.78 -31.89
N ALA A 348 5.18 -3.53 -31.44
CA ALA A 348 6.24 -2.51 -31.54
C ALA A 348 7.50 -2.94 -30.77
N GLN A 349 7.34 -3.43 -29.55
CA GLN A 349 8.46 -3.92 -28.72
C GLN A 349 9.20 -5.10 -29.37
N ARG A 350 8.47 -6.06 -29.97
CA ARG A 350 9.08 -7.19 -30.69
C ARG A 350 9.80 -6.79 -31.96
N ALA A 351 9.32 -5.75 -32.63
CA ALA A 351 9.96 -5.18 -33.81
C ALA A 351 11.16 -4.28 -33.49
N GLY A 352 11.37 -3.95 -32.23
CA GLY A 352 12.37 -2.97 -31.80
C GLY A 352 12.02 -1.53 -32.21
N ASP A 353 10.73 -1.26 -32.51
CA ASP A 353 10.24 0.09 -32.80
C ASP A 353 9.93 0.82 -31.49
N VAL A 354 10.99 1.36 -30.91
CA VAL A 354 10.92 2.04 -29.61
C VAL A 354 10.08 3.31 -29.64
N LEU A 355 10.00 3.98 -30.79
CA LEU A 355 9.21 5.21 -30.92
C LEU A 355 7.72 4.89 -31.04
N ALA A 356 7.33 3.84 -31.76
CA ALA A 356 5.95 3.39 -31.76
C ALA A 356 5.51 2.93 -30.37
N ALA A 357 6.34 2.15 -29.67
CA ALA A 357 6.07 1.73 -28.31
C ALA A 357 5.90 2.94 -27.35
N HIS A 358 6.79 3.94 -27.46
CA HIS A 358 6.70 5.17 -26.67
C HIS A 358 5.39 5.93 -26.91
N ARG A 359 4.98 6.09 -28.19
CA ARG A 359 3.71 6.76 -28.52
C ARG A 359 2.51 6.08 -27.92
N ILE A 360 2.44 4.75 -27.94
CA ILE A 360 1.33 4.00 -27.33
C ILE A 360 1.20 4.31 -25.83
N TYR A 361 2.32 4.36 -25.12
CA TYR A 361 2.33 4.76 -23.71
C TYR A 361 1.90 6.21 -23.51
N GLN A 362 2.45 7.12 -24.31
CA GLN A 362 2.17 8.54 -24.24
C GLN A 362 0.69 8.84 -24.53
N ASP A 363 0.12 8.23 -25.57
CA ASP A 363 -1.28 8.41 -25.94
C ASP A 363 -2.22 7.93 -24.83
N ALA A 364 -1.92 6.78 -24.22
CA ALA A 364 -2.68 6.28 -23.08
C ALA A 364 -2.59 7.22 -21.85
N PHE A 365 -1.39 7.70 -21.52
CA PHE A 365 -1.18 8.64 -20.41
C PHE A 365 -1.90 9.98 -20.63
N LEU A 366 -1.93 10.48 -21.86
CA LEU A 366 -2.57 11.75 -22.21
C LEU A 366 -4.10 11.63 -22.43
N THR A 367 -4.64 10.40 -22.45
CA THR A 367 -6.08 10.17 -22.62
C THR A 367 -6.86 10.83 -21.49
N ASP A 368 -7.85 11.67 -21.83
CA ASP A 368 -8.77 12.23 -20.83
C ASP A 368 -9.81 11.19 -20.41
N VAL A 369 -9.54 10.56 -19.28
CA VAL A 369 -10.42 9.53 -18.69
C VAL A 369 -11.51 10.10 -17.77
N ARG A 370 -11.54 11.41 -17.52
CA ARG A 370 -12.51 12.05 -16.62
C ARG A 370 -13.97 11.84 -17.03
N PRO A 371 -14.35 11.91 -18.34
CA PRO A 371 -15.71 11.59 -18.75
C PRO A 371 -16.12 10.14 -18.39
N LEU A 372 -15.23 9.17 -18.61
CA LEU A 372 -15.43 7.77 -18.27
C LEU A 372 -15.60 7.57 -16.76
N LEU A 373 -14.75 8.20 -15.97
CA LEU A 373 -14.80 8.11 -14.51
C LEU A 373 -16.06 8.76 -13.92
N ARG A 374 -16.56 9.85 -14.52
CA ARG A 374 -17.84 10.46 -14.12
C ARG A 374 -19.01 9.53 -14.43
N GLU A 375 -18.99 8.84 -15.57
CA GLU A 375 -20.00 7.86 -15.93
C GLU A 375 -19.98 6.66 -14.98
N LEU A 376 -18.80 6.10 -14.71
CA LEU A 376 -18.60 5.05 -13.73
C LEU A 376 -19.20 5.41 -12.38
N ARG A 377 -18.84 6.57 -11.84
CA ARG A 377 -19.29 7.02 -10.52
C ARG A 377 -20.82 7.16 -10.46
N ARG A 378 -21.45 7.69 -11.51
CA ARG A 378 -22.93 7.72 -11.61
C ARG A 378 -23.53 6.32 -11.61
N ALA A 379 -22.94 5.39 -12.35
CA ALA A 379 -23.40 3.99 -12.38
C ALA A 379 -23.25 3.30 -11.01
N MET A 380 -22.22 3.69 -10.22
CA MET A 380 -22.01 3.20 -8.85
C MET A 380 -22.89 3.92 -7.81
N GLY A 381 -23.67 4.93 -8.19
CA GLY A 381 -24.50 5.69 -7.27
C GLY A 381 -23.71 6.67 -6.37
N VAL A 382 -22.50 7.05 -6.76
CA VAL A 382 -21.66 8.01 -6.02
C VAL A 382 -21.51 9.32 -6.81
N PRO A 383 -21.08 10.43 -6.17
CA PRO A 383 -20.96 11.72 -6.85
C PRO A 383 -20.05 11.64 -8.09
N ALA A 384 -20.49 12.21 -9.20
CA ALA A 384 -19.71 12.26 -10.43
C ALA A 384 -18.42 13.10 -10.27
N ASP A 385 -18.45 14.08 -9.37
CA ASP A 385 -17.31 14.89 -8.93
C ASP A 385 -17.20 14.83 -7.41
N PRO A 386 -16.44 13.86 -6.87
CA PRO A 386 -16.33 13.64 -5.43
C PRO A 386 -15.73 14.82 -4.66
N ILE A 387 -14.72 15.51 -5.22
CA ILE A 387 -14.10 16.67 -4.57
C ILE A 387 -15.10 17.82 -4.44
N LYS A 388 -15.86 18.08 -5.50
CA LYS A 388 -16.92 19.09 -5.44
C LYS A 388 -17.99 18.70 -4.40
N ALA A 389 -18.39 17.43 -4.36
CA ALA A 389 -19.36 16.95 -3.39
C ALA A 389 -18.86 17.05 -1.94
N LEU A 390 -17.56 16.76 -1.69
CA LEU A 390 -16.93 16.94 -0.39
C LEU A 390 -17.01 18.42 0.07
N ARG A 391 -16.64 19.33 -0.80
CA ARG A 391 -16.63 20.79 -0.51
C ARG A 391 -18.04 21.34 -0.35
N ASP A 392 -18.96 21.05 -1.28
CA ASP A 392 -20.35 21.50 -1.21
C ASP A 392 -21.09 20.96 0.02
N GLY A 393 -20.72 19.76 0.48
CA GLY A 393 -21.26 19.17 1.71
C GLY A 393 -20.75 19.81 3.00
N GLY A 394 -19.73 20.65 2.92
CA GLY A 394 -19.15 21.32 4.10
C GLY A 394 -18.58 20.34 5.15
N TYR A 395 -18.16 19.16 4.73
CA TYR A 395 -17.76 18.10 5.66
C TYR A 395 -16.53 18.49 6.48
N GLN A 396 -15.57 19.20 5.88
CA GLN A 396 -14.36 19.63 6.60
C GLN A 396 -14.70 20.64 7.70
N GLU A 397 -15.58 21.59 7.40
CA GLU A 397 -16.05 22.60 8.35
C GLU A 397 -16.89 21.97 9.48
N GLN A 398 -17.73 20.99 9.14
CA GLN A 398 -18.51 20.23 10.13
C GLN A 398 -17.58 19.47 11.09
N ARG A 399 -16.55 18.79 10.57
CA ARG A 399 -15.55 18.10 11.41
C ARG A 399 -14.79 19.08 12.29
N ALA A 400 -14.38 20.22 11.73
CA ALA A 400 -13.70 21.27 12.50
C ALA A 400 -14.58 21.81 13.65
N ALA A 401 -15.86 22.04 13.40
CA ALA A 401 -16.80 22.49 14.42
C ALA A 401 -17.06 21.43 15.51
N GLN A 402 -17.13 20.14 15.13
CA GLN A 402 -17.41 19.02 16.06
C GLN A 402 -16.19 18.63 16.91
N ARG A 403 -15.00 18.62 16.31
CA ARG A 403 -13.79 18.07 16.92
C ARG A 403 -12.83 19.13 17.42
N GLY A 404 -12.94 20.36 16.92
CA GLY A 404 -12.00 21.45 17.23
C GLY A 404 -10.62 21.23 16.66
N THR A 405 -9.65 21.95 17.20
CA THR A 405 -8.22 21.74 16.91
C THR A 405 -7.58 21.15 18.14
N GLN A 406 -7.10 19.91 18.05
CA GLN A 406 -6.29 19.31 19.10
C GLN A 406 -4.82 19.60 18.84
N GLU A 407 -4.06 19.90 19.90
CA GLU A 407 -2.62 19.91 19.77
C GLU A 407 -2.16 18.57 19.20
N ALA A 408 -1.40 18.62 18.11
CA ALA A 408 -0.68 17.44 17.66
C ALA A 408 0.27 17.07 18.79
N GLY A 409 0.00 15.97 19.47
CA GLY A 409 0.88 15.47 20.51
C GLY A 409 2.26 15.30 19.90
N GLY A 410 3.23 15.95 20.49
CA GLY A 410 4.63 15.71 20.16
C GLY A 410 5.00 14.30 20.59
N GLY A 411 4.94 13.36 19.66
CA GLY A 411 5.10 11.94 19.97
C GLY A 411 3.80 11.37 20.61
N TYR A 412 3.43 10.22 20.17
CA TYR A 412 2.26 9.46 20.58
C TYR A 412 2.13 9.34 22.08
N PRO A 413 0.91 9.16 22.64
CA PRO A 413 0.75 8.99 24.06
C PRO A 413 1.70 7.87 24.50
N SER A 414 2.58 8.21 25.44
CA SER A 414 3.33 7.23 26.20
C SER A 414 2.32 6.26 26.80
N SER A 415 2.40 5.00 26.43
CA SER A 415 1.61 3.87 26.89
C SER A 415 1.44 3.86 28.40
#